data_86d8c2ccca722fce7c1edea267ef0e58
#
_entry.id   86d8c2ccca722fce7c1edea267ef0e58
#
_cell.length_a   1.000
_cell.length_b   1.000
_cell.length_c   1.000
_cell.angle_alpha   90.00
_cell.angle_beta   90.00
_cell.angle_gamma   90.00
#
_symmetry.space_group_name_H-M   'P 1'
#
loop_
_entity.id
_entity.type
_entity.pdbx_description
1 polymer ?
#
loop_
_entity_poly.entity_id
_entity_poly.type
_entity_poly.pdbx_seq_one_letter_code
_entity_poly.pdbx_strand_id
1 'polypeptide(L)'
;MNLYHQQLQHQTRRHFLAGSGISLGSIALGQMLSENSMASGTPANPLAPKKPHFKGKAKRVIYIHLTGSPPHLDLWDYKPELVKRNNQDCPDEFYKGKRFAFTSGRPKLMGTPRTFKQYGNGGTWMSDAIPNFHALADDLCVIKSMTTDQFNHAPAELFVHTGSPRPGRPSFGSWVTYGLGSENENLPGYVVLISSGVQPNGGKNSFGAGFIPSVYQGVQCRSKGDPVLYLSDPKGMDRNIRRRSLDALKDLNQKAAKDFGHPETLTRIAQYELAFRMQMAVPEVMDISKESAKTLEAYGAKPGGASLANNCLLARRLTEQGVRFVQLFDWGWDFHGTNPSEDIRGGLTNKCATMDKPIAALINDLKERGLFDETLIIIGGEFGRTPFREGRTSRGKDLGRDHFPNAYSMVLAGGGARGGYSHGETDELGFSV
;
A
#
# COMPACT_ATOMS: atom_id res chain seq x y z
N MET A 1 1.36 -40.01 -27.73
CA MET A 1 1.09 -38.75 -26.99
C MET A 1 -0.42 -38.46 -27.12
N ASN A 2 -1.12 -38.17 -26.00
CA ASN A 2 -2.58 -37.98 -26.03
C ASN A 2 -2.91 -36.67 -26.79
N LEU A 3 -3.92 -36.68 -27.66
CA LEU A 3 -4.39 -35.51 -28.41
C LEU A 3 -4.67 -34.29 -27.53
N TYR A 4 -5.15 -34.51 -26.29
CA TYR A 4 -5.37 -33.50 -25.30
C TYR A 4 -4.07 -32.79 -24.86
N HIS A 5 -2.98 -33.54 -24.71
CA HIS A 5 -1.65 -32.98 -24.37
C HIS A 5 -1.05 -32.16 -25.54
N GLN A 6 -1.27 -32.58 -26.78
CA GLN A 6 -0.87 -31.81 -27.96
C GLN A 6 -1.63 -30.47 -28.03
N GLN A 7 -2.93 -30.50 -27.75
CA GLN A 7 -3.78 -29.31 -27.78
C GLN A 7 -3.43 -28.30 -26.68
N LEU A 8 -3.08 -28.77 -25.47
CA LEU A 8 -2.57 -27.92 -24.37
C LEU A 8 -1.21 -27.28 -24.69
N GLN A 9 -0.32 -28.02 -25.36
CA GLN A 9 0.95 -27.50 -25.82
C GLN A 9 0.79 -26.35 -26.82
N HIS A 10 -0.15 -26.47 -27.75
CA HIS A 10 -0.47 -25.43 -28.74
C HIS A 10 -1.13 -24.19 -28.12
N GLN A 11 -1.78 -24.31 -26.96
CA GLN A 11 -2.46 -23.21 -26.30
C GLN A 11 -1.55 -22.37 -25.38
N THR A 12 -0.33 -22.80 -25.07
CA THR A 12 0.58 -21.99 -24.23
C THR A 12 1.23 -20.88 -25.07
N ARG A 13 1.35 -19.66 -24.52
CA ARG A 13 2.01 -18.52 -25.18
C ARG A 13 3.41 -18.87 -25.68
N ARG A 14 4.13 -19.73 -24.97
CA ARG A 14 5.48 -20.17 -25.33
C ARG A 14 5.47 -21.03 -26.57
N HIS A 15 4.53 -21.96 -26.71
CA HIS A 15 4.37 -22.81 -27.86
C HIS A 15 3.83 -22.03 -29.07
N PHE A 16 2.94 -21.06 -28.83
CA PHE A 16 2.49 -20.14 -29.88
C PHE A 16 3.67 -19.32 -30.45
N LEU A 17 4.53 -18.79 -29.61
CA LEU A 17 5.70 -18.02 -30.03
C LEU A 17 6.78 -18.92 -30.68
N ALA A 18 6.97 -20.12 -30.20
CA ALA A 18 7.90 -21.09 -30.82
C ALA A 18 7.40 -21.62 -32.17
N GLY A 19 6.07 -21.74 -32.36
CA GLY A 19 5.45 -22.19 -33.59
C GLY A 19 5.29 -21.11 -34.68
N SER A 20 5.39 -19.83 -34.33
CA SER A 20 5.14 -18.71 -35.25
C SER A 20 6.33 -18.26 -36.10
N GLY A 21 7.38 -19.08 -36.19
CA GLY A 21 8.58 -18.76 -36.96
C GLY A 21 9.46 -17.68 -36.37
N ILE A 22 10.71 -17.66 -36.72
CA ILE A 22 11.72 -16.73 -36.12
C ILE A 22 11.38 -15.30 -36.51
N SER A 23 10.70 -14.55 -35.62
CA SER A 23 10.60 -13.11 -35.71
C SER A 23 11.72 -12.44 -34.88
N LEU A 24 12.12 -11.22 -35.23
CA LEU A 24 13.08 -10.41 -34.42
C LEU A 24 12.68 -10.32 -32.95
N GLY A 25 11.37 -10.35 -32.67
CA GLY A 25 10.84 -10.40 -31.31
C GLY A 25 11.13 -11.71 -30.56
N SER A 26 11.16 -12.86 -31.24
CA SER A 26 11.52 -14.14 -30.60
C SER A 26 13.02 -14.27 -30.34
N ILE A 27 13.88 -13.61 -31.14
CA ILE A 27 15.33 -13.55 -30.89
C ILE A 27 15.60 -12.65 -29.68
N ALA A 28 14.99 -11.47 -29.61
CA ALA A 28 15.11 -10.57 -28.45
C ALA A 28 14.55 -11.20 -27.16
N LEU A 29 13.39 -11.87 -27.25
CA LEU A 29 12.80 -12.59 -26.13
C LEU A 29 13.63 -13.82 -25.73
N GLY A 30 14.23 -14.51 -26.71
CA GLY A 30 15.15 -15.63 -26.49
C GLY A 30 16.42 -15.20 -25.79
N GLN A 31 16.95 -14.02 -26.11
CA GLN A 31 18.12 -13.45 -25.47
C GLN A 31 17.83 -12.99 -24.05
N MET A 32 16.70 -12.33 -23.82
CA MET A 32 16.23 -11.97 -22.46
C MET A 32 15.90 -13.20 -21.58
N LEU A 33 15.50 -14.31 -22.20
CA LEU A 33 15.25 -15.57 -21.49
C LEU A 33 16.53 -16.39 -21.31
N SER A 34 17.52 -16.30 -22.20
CA SER A 34 18.78 -17.05 -22.11
C SER A 34 19.73 -16.51 -21.07
N GLU A 35 19.74 -15.21 -20.82
CA GLU A 35 20.50 -14.62 -19.72
C GLU A 35 20.02 -15.10 -18.34
N ASN A 36 18.75 -15.55 -18.25
CA ASN A 36 18.19 -16.15 -17.03
C ASN A 36 18.21 -17.68 -17.00
N SER A 37 18.59 -18.36 -18.08
CA SER A 37 18.48 -19.85 -18.19
C SER A 37 19.83 -20.59 -18.13
N MET A 38 20.94 -19.91 -17.97
CA MET A 38 22.26 -20.54 -17.83
C MET A 38 22.66 -20.85 -16.37
N ALA A 39 21.71 -20.82 -15.44
CA ALA A 39 21.91 -21.37 -14.09
C ALA A 39 21.36 -22.81 -14.06
N SER A 40 22.26 -23.75 -14.27
CA SER A 40 22.03 -25.19 -14.14
C SER A 40 21.45 -25.58 -12.76
N GLY A 41 20.34 -26.32 -12.74
CA GLY A 41 20.19 -27.45 -11.82
C GLY A 41 19.50 -27.27 -10.48
N THR A 42 18.72 -26.27 -10.21
CA THR A 42 17.60 -26.26 -9.24
C THR A 42 16.65 -25.13 -9.62
N PRO A 43 15.30 -25.29 -9.53
CA PRO A 43 14.42 -24.16 -9.80
C PRO A 43 14.81 -23.06 -8.83
N ALA A 44 15.41 -21.96 -9.35
CA ALA A 44 15.81 -20.83 -8.53
C ALA A 44 14.58 -20.35 -7.74
N ASN A 45 14.72 -20.20 -6.42
CA ASN A 45 13.66 -19.63 -5.59
C ASN A 45 13.28 -18.25 -6.17
N PRO A 46 12.08 -18.05 -6.73
CA PRO A 46 11.71 -16.80 -7.38
C PRO A 46 11.73 -15.61 -6.41
N LEU A 47 11.63 -15.87 -5.10
CA LEU A 47 11.69 -14.88 -4.03
C LEU A 47 13.10 -14.64 -3.49
N ALA A 48 14.13 -15.33 -4.00
CA ALA A 48 15.50 -15.08 -3.55
C ALA A 48 15.90 -13.61 -3.73
N PRO A 49 16.71 -13.04 -2.82
CA PRO A 49 17.21 -11.67 -2.95
C PRO A 49 17.93 -11.47 -4.29
N LYS A 50 17.63 -10.36 -4.94
CA LYS A 50 18.22 -9.96 -6.22
C LYS A 50 19.03 -8.69 -6.04
N LYS A 51 20.14 -8.59 -6.75
CA LYS A 51 20.98 -7.39 -6.73
C LYS A 51 20.23 -6.24 -7.44
N PRO A 52 20.07 -5.08 -6.78
CA PRO A 52 19.46 -3.92 -7.43
C PRO A 52 20.39 -3.34 -8.50
N HIS A 53 19.82 -2.71 -9.53
CA HIS A 53 20.57 -2.01 -10.57
C HIS A 53 21.35 -0.81 -10.02
N PHE A 54 20.79 -0.14 -9.01
CA PHE A 54 21.39 1.01 -8.32
C PHE A 54 21.41 0.77 -6.83
N LYS A 55 22.43 1.27 -6.14
CA LYS A 55 22.50 1.18 -4.67
C LYS A 55 21.45 2.11 -4.06
N GLY A 56 20.36 1.54 -3.56
CA GLY A 56 19.32 2.25 -2.78
C GLY A 56 19.65 2.29 -1.29
N LYS A 57 19.11 3.30 -0.58
CA LYS A 57 19.14 3.33 0.89
C LYS A 57 18.02 2.45 1.46
N ALA A 58 16.81 2.60 0.95
CA ALA A 58 15.67 1.80 1.39
C ALA A 58 15.86 0.32 1.00
N LYS A 59 15.80 -0.55 1.99
CA LYS A 59 15.73 -2.01 1.84
C LYS A 59 14.30 -2.52 1.98
N ARG A 60 13.45 -1.77 2.70
CA ARG A 60 12.09 -2.14 3.05
C ARG A 60 11.13 -0.97 2.85
N VAL A 61 9.87 -1.27 2.63
CA VAL A 61 8.81 -0.27 2.47
C VAL A 61 7.66 -0.59 3.40
N ILE A 62 7.16 0.43 4.11
CA ILE A 62 5.88 0.40 4.81
C ILE A 62 4.98 1.42 4.13
N TYR A 63 3.92 0.98 3.44
CA TYR A 63 2.99 1.87 2.78
C TYR A 63 1.67 1.90 3.56
N ILE A 64 1.32 3.05 4.12
CA ILE A 64 0.09 3.29 4.88
C ILE A 64 -0.87 4.06 3.98
N HIS A 65 -1.83 3.33 3.39
CA HIS A 65 -2.86 3.90 2.55
C HIS A 65 -4.09 4.26 3.39
N LEU A 66 -4.42 5.53 3.38
CA LEU A 66 -5.56 6.12 4.08
C LEU A 66 -6.76 6.15 3.13
N THR A 67 -7.47 5.04 3.07
CA THR A 67 -8.57 4.78 2.13
C THR A 67 -9.72 5.77 2.32
N GLY A 68 -10.10 6.44 1.27
CA GLY A 68 -11.06 7.51 1.28
C GLY A 68 -10.44 8.90 1.22
N SER A 69 -9.11 8.99 1.17
CA SER A 69 -8.33 10.22 0.98
C SER A 69 -8.53 11.32 2.01
N PRO A 70 -7.61 11.45 2.97
CA PRO A 70 -7.68 12.48 4.00
C PRO A 70 -7.68 13.89 3.39
N PRO A 71 -8.39 14.85 4.01
CA PRO A 71 -8.45 16.22 3.53
C PRO A 71 -7.10 16.94 3.77
N HIS A 72 -6.24 16.93 2.75
CA HIS A 72 -4.88 17.46 2.80
C HIS A 72 -4.81 18.94 3.21
N LEU A 73 -5.81 19.76 2.80
CA LEU A 73 -5.95 21.16 3.18
C LEU A 73 -6.23 21.38 4.67
N ASP A 74 -6.65 20.33 5.38
CA ASP A 74 -6.94 20.36 6.82
C ASP A 74 -5.86 19.64 7.64
N LEU A 75 -4.80 19.09 7.00
CA LEU A 75 -3.72 18.35 7.65
C LEU A 75 -2.32 18.91 7.36
N TRP A 76 -1.98 19.15 6.06
CA TRP A 76 -0.61 19.39 5.61
C TRP A 76 -0.43 20.65 4.75
N ASP A 77 -1.45 21.05 4.00
CA ASP A 77 -1.37 22.12 3.01
C ASP A 77 -2.19 23.34 3.42
N TYR A 78 -1.64 24.14 4.33
CA TYR A 78 -2.29 25.33 4.88
C TYR A 78 -2.42 26.44 3.86
N LYS A 79 -3.65 26.97 3.68
CA LYS A 79 -3.99 28.04 2.74
C LYS A 79 -4.60 29.28 3.47
N PRO A 80 -3.78 30.23 3.90
CA PRO A 80 -4.27 31.44 4.58
C PRO A 80 -5.29 32.23 3.76
N GLU A 81 -5.07 32.31 2.44
CA GLU A 81 -5.99 33.01 1.56
C GLU A 81 -7.34 32.32 1.46
N LEU A 82 -7.35 30.98 1.41
CA LEU A 82 -8.60 30.22 1.46
C LEU A 82 -9.37 30.44 2.77
N VAL A 83 -8.66 30.58 3.90
CA VAL A 83 -9.26 30.90 5.21
C VAL A 83 -9.91 32.29 5.19
N LYS A 84 -9.25 33.31 4.61
CA LYS A 84 -9.79 34.67 4.50
C LYS A 84 -11.04 34.71 3.62
N ARG A 85 -11.09 33.88 2.57
CA ARG A 85 -12.23 33.81 1.65
C ARG A 85 -13.28 32.79 2.05
N ASN A 86 -13.23 32.25 3.24
CA ASN A 86 -14.18 31.27 3.73
C ASN A 86 -15.64 31.76 3.54
N ASN A 87 -16.53 30.91 3.03
CA ASN A 87 -17.92 31.18 2.67
C ASN A 87 -18.14 32.16 1.50
N GLN A 88 -17.13 32.68 0.84
CA GLN A 88 -17.30 33.43 -0.39
C GLN A 88 -17.66 32.50 -1.56
N ASP A 89 -18.28 33.05 -2.59
CA ASP A 89 -18.53 32.32 -3.83
C ASP A 89 -17.21 31.91 -4.49
N CYS A 90 -17.14 30.66 -4.92
CA CYS A 90 -15.99 30.18 -5.68
C CYS A 90 -15.90 30.96 -7.01
N PRO A 91 -14.73 31.50 -7.40
CA PRO A 91 -14.54 32.13 -8.68
C PRO A 91 -14.84 31.17 -9.84
N ASP A 92 -15.43 31.71 -10.92
CA ASP A 92 -15.91 30.94 -12.09
C ASP A 92 -14.80 30.04 -12.69
N GLU A 93 -13.59 30.55 -12.75
CA GLU A 93 -12.40 29.86 -13.29
C GLU A 93 -12.10 28.51 -12.62
N PHE A 94 -12.47 28.33 -11.34
CA PHE A 94 -12.19 27.12 -10.58
C PHE A 94 -13.30 26.08 -10.66
N TYR A 95 -14.54 26.43 -11.01
CA TYR A 95 -15.63 25.45 -11.04
C TYR A 95 -16.40 25.40 -12.37
N LYS A 96 -16.50 26.51 -13.11
CA LYS A 96 -17.32 26.59 -14.31
C LYS A 96 -16.77 25.71 -15.42
N GLY A 97 -17.61 24.85 -15.98
CA GLY A 97 -17.21 23.88 -17.00
C GLY A 97 -16.41 22.67 -16.46
N LYS A 98 -16.14 22.62 -15.16
CA LYS A 98 -15.49 21.46 -14.51
C LYS A 98 -16.52 20.51 -13.93
N ARG A 99 -16.16 19.24 -13.85
CA ARG A 99 -16.99 18.17 -13.27
C ARG A 99 -16.42 17.75 -11.93
N PHE A 100 -17.28 17.70 -10.91
CA PHE A 100 -16.97 17.18 -9.57
C PHE A 100 -17.83 15.96 -9.27
N ALA A 101 -17.45 15.17 -8.26
CA ALA A 101 -18.16 13.95 -7.92
C ALA A 101 -19.55 14.24 -7.33
N PHE A 102 -19.63 15.16 -6.36
CA PHE A 102 -20.84 15.44 -5.60
C PHE A 102 -21.23 16.93 -5.55
N THR A 103 -20.48 17.80 -6.20
CA THR A 103 -20.75 19.24 -6.20
C THR A 103 -21.36 19.67 -7.53
N SER A 104 -22.44 20.44 -7.46
CA SER A 104 -23.10 21.07 -8.62
C SER A 104 -23.38 22.55 -8.34
N GLY A 105 -23.44 23.35 -9.40
CA GLY A 105 -23.62 24.80 -9.29
C GLY A 105 -22.38 25.52 -8.78
N ARG A 106 -22.54 26.75 -8.27
CA ARG A 106 -21.44 27.53 -7.70
C ARG A 106 -21.20 27.13 -6.25
N PRO A 107 -20.08 26.51 -5.92
CA PRO A 107 -19.77 26.14 -4.54
C PRO A 107 -19.30 27.37 -3.73
N LYS A 108 -19.31 27.23 -2.40
CA LYS A 108 -18.70 28.19 -1.47
C LYS A 108 -17.30 27.73 -1.11
N LEU A 109 -16.33 28.61 -1.19
CA LEU A 109 -14.96 28.37 -0.69
C LEU A 109 -15.02 27.96 0.79
N MET A 110 -14.21 26.99 1.16
CA MET A 110 -14.14 26.49 2.53
C MET A 110 -12.70 26.52 3.04
N GLY A 111 -12.39 27.55 3.84
CA GLY A 111 -11.17 27.58 4.62
C GLY A 111 -11.15 26.45 5.67
N THR A 112 -9.98 26.04 6.06
CA THR A 112 -9.85 25.04 7.11
C THR A 112 -10.36 25.57 8.44
N PRO A 113 -11.15 24.81 9.21
CA PRO A 113 -11.52 25.16 10.57
C PRO A 113 -10.43 24.79 11.59
N ARG A 114 -9.28 24.26 11.12
CA ARG A 114 -8.17 23.80 11.96
C ARG A 114 -7.16 24.89 12.21
N THR A 115 -6.41 24.73 13.30
CA THR A 115 -5.28 25.60 13.60
C THR A 115 -3.99 24.99 13.05
N PHE A 116 -3.23 25.80 12.32
CA PHE A 116 -1.95 25.39 11.74
C PHE A 116 -0.80 26.16 12.41
N LYS A 117 0.33 25.46 12.57
CA LYS A 117 1.62 26.05 12.95
C LYS A 117 2.74 25.41 12.13
N GLN A 118 3.88 26.09 12.08
CA GLN A 118 5.10 25.55 11.52
C GLN A 118 5.89 24.79 12.57
N TYR A 119 6.42 23.63 12.18
CA TYR A 119 7.18 22.74 13.05
C TYR A 119 8.48 22.32 12.37
N GLY A 120 9.48 21.94 13.19
CA GLY A 120 10.80 21.53 12.75
C GLY A 120 11.63 22.66 12.16
N ASN A 121 12.88 22.35 11.82
CA ASN A 121 13.83 23.31 11.24
C ASN A 121 13.42 23.76 9.84
N GLY A 122 12.70 22.89 9.09
CA GLY A 122 12.19 23.17 7.75
C GLY A 122 10.90 23.97 7.71
N GLY A 123 10.30 24.30 8.88
CA GLY A 123 9.06 25.09 8.96
C GLY A 123 7.84 24.42 8.31
N THR A 124 7.71 23.11 8.44
CA THR A 124 6.60 22.34 7.84
C THR A 124 5.27 22.71 8.50
N TRP A 125 4.29 23.15 7.70
CA TRP A 125 2.95 23.43 8.20
C TRP A 125 2.22 22.14 8.57
N MET A 126 1.70 22.07 9.80
CA MET A 126 0.90 20.96 10.30
C MET A 126 -0.29 21.43 11.10
N SER A 127 -1.39 20.69 10.98
CA SER A 127 -2.65 20.93 11.67
C SER A 127 -2.59 20.46 13.13
N ASP A 128 -3.42 21.07 13.98
CA ASP A 128 -3.69 20.63 15.36
C ASP A 128 -4.36 19.25 15.45
N ALA A 129 -4.83 18.69 14.33
CA ALA A 129 -5.42 17.36 14.28
C ALA A 129 -4.39 16.21 14.39
N ILE A 130 -3.10 16.50 14.18
CA ILE A 130 -2.01 15.51 14.14
C ILE A 130 -0.85 15.85 15.08
N PRO A 131 -1.12 16.01 16.40
CA PRO A 131 -0.14 16.55 17.36
C PRO A 131 1.10 15.68 17.53
N ASN A 132 1.02 14.35 17.40
CA ASN A 132 2.18 13.47 17.55
C ASN A 132 3.16 13.57 16.36
N PHE A 133 2.71 14.04 15.20
CA PHE A 133 3.60 14.33 14.06
C PHE A 133 4.42 15.60 14.24
N HIS A 134 4.01 16.53 15.12
CA HIS A 134 4.71 17.79 15.33
C HIS A 134 6.19 17.59 15.72
N ALA A 135 6.46 16.64 16.61
CA ALA A 135 7.82 16.29 17.05
C ALA A 135 8.65 15.58 15.96
N LEU A 136 8.00 15.07 14.89
CA LEU A 136 8.64 14.36 13.81
C LEU A 136 8.84 15.21 12.55
N ALA A 137 8.57 16.51 12.63
CA ALA A 137 8.60 17.41 11.47
C ALA A 137 9.90 17.32 10.67
N ASP A 138 11.04 17.18 11.35
CA ASP A 138 12.36 17.06 10.73
C ASP A 138 12.66 15.65 10.18
N ASP A 139 11.82 14.65 10.44
CA ASP A 139 11.90 13.31 9.85
C ASP A 139 11.01 13.14 8.61
N LEU A 140 10.10 14.09 8.36
CA LEU A 140 9.08 13.99 7.32
C LEU A 140 9.45 14.78 6.06
N CYS A 141 9.12 14.19 4.91
CA CYS A 141 9.05 14.86 3.62
C CYS A 141 7.57 14.95 3.21
N VAL A 142 7.01 16.15 3.17
CA VAL A 142 5.62 16.37 2.75
C VAL A 142 5.58 16.76 1.28
N ILE A 143 5.07 15.88 0.43
CA ILE A 143 4.89 16.16 -1.01
C ILE A 143 3.50 16.76 -1.20
N LYS A 144 3.41 18.04 -1.61
CA LYS A 144 2.14 18.77 -1.80
C LYS A 144 1.68 18.82 -3.26
N SER A 145 2.54 18.41 -4.16
CA SER A 145 2.33 18.52 -5.61
C SER A 145 1.91 17.21 -6.27
N MET A 146 1.17 16.36 -5.56
CA MET A 146 0.60 15.15 -6.13
C MET A 146 -0.67 15.46 -6.92
N THR A 147 -0.83 14.80 -8.07
CA THR A 147 -2.02 14.87 -8.93
C THR A 147 -2.43 13.51 -9.41
N THR A 148 -3.69 13.36 -9.79
CA THR A 148 -4.22 12.17 -10.46
C THR A 148 -5.29 12.60 -11.48
N ASP A 149 -5.63 11.74 -12.42
CA ASP A 149 -6.74 11.94 -13.35
C ASP A 149 -8.03 11.23 -12.90
N GLN A 150 -7.99 10.60 -11.71
CA GLN A 150 -9.08 9.80 -11.16
C GLN A 150 -9.74 10.53 -9.98
N PHE A 151 -11.07 10.66 -10.00
CA PHE A 151 -11.85 11.30 -8.93
C PHE A 151 -12.77 10.32 -8.17
N ASN A 152 -12.74 9.03 -8.49
CA ASN A 152 -13.47 7.96 -7.79
C ASN A 152 -12.48 7.04 -7.09
N HIS A 153 -12.82 6.57 -5.88
CA HIS A 153 -11.94 5.76 -5.03
C HIS A 153 -11.37 4.53 -5.72
N ALA A 154 -12.21 3.64 -6.28
CA ALA A 154 -11.73 2.38 -6.83
C ALA A 154 -10.70 2.55 -7.97
N PRO A 155 -10.96 3.36 -9.03
CA PRO A 155 -9.97 3.59 -10.07
C PRO A 155 -8.76 4.41 -9.57
N ALA A 156 -8.94 5.33 -8.63
CA ALA A 156 -7.83 6.10 -8.07
C ALA A 156 -6.91 5.25 -7.19
N GLU A 157 -7.47 4.39 -6.32
CA GLU A 157 -6.70 3.41 -5.56
C GLU A 157 -5.92 2.45 -6.48
N LEU A 158 -6.57 1.94 -7.52
CA LEU A 158 -5.86 1.11 -8.51
C LEU A 158 -4.73 1.90 -9.17
N PHE A 159 -4.98 3.16 -9.53
CA PHE A 159 -3.96 3.99 -10.18
C PHE A 159 -2.75 4.25 -9.29
N VAL A 160 -2.96 4.65 -8.03
CA VAL A 160 -1.85 4.91 -7.11
C VAL A 160 -1.07 3.64 -6.75
N HIS A 161 -1.73 2.48 -6.73
CA HIS A 161 -1.07 1.21 -6.37
C HIS A 161 -0.48 0.45 -7.56
N THR A 162 -0.99 0.63 -8.78
CA THR A 162 -0.61 -0.20 -9.95
C THR A 162 -0.18 0.60 -11.18
N GLY A 163 -0.31 1.93 -11.14
CA GLY A 163 -0.08 2.80 -12.30
C GLY A 163 -1.17 2.68 -13.39
N SER A 164 -2.34 2.10 -13.06
CA SER A 164 -3.48 1.99 -13.98
C SER A 164 -4.80 2.03 -13.22
N PRO A 165 -5.79 2.82 -13.68
CA PRO A 165 -7.11 2.84 -13.07
C PRO A 165 -7.92 1.56 -13.35
N ARG A 166 -7.38 0.61 -14.12
CA ARG A 166 -8.02 -0.66 -14.49
C ARG A 166 -7.30 -1.83 -13.85
N PRO A 167 -8.03 -2.89 -13.44
CA PRO A 167 -7.44 -4.12 -12.92
C PRO A 167 -6.50 -4.80 -13.92
N GLY A 168 -5.62 -5.67 -13.41
CA GLY A 168 -4.77 -6.56 -14.21
C GLY A 168 -3.29 -6.17 -14.27
N ARG A 169 -2.91 -5.01 -13.72
CA ARG A 169 -1.49 -4.65 -13.56
C ARG A 169 -0.96 -5.06 -12.20
N PRO A 170 0.34 -5.39 -12.09
CA PRO A 170 0.97 -5.66 -10.81
C PRO A 170 0.97 -4.41 -9.91
N SER A 171 0.74 -4.63 -8.63
CA SER A 171 0.83 -3.58 -7.63
C SER A 171 2.28 -3.18 -7.34
N PHE A 172 2.47 -2.02 -6.71
CA PHE A 172 3.78 -1.50 -6.33
C PHE A 172 4.58 -2.52 -5.50
N GLY A 173 3.97 -3.10 -4.47
CA GLY A 173 4.62 -4.14 -3.65
C GLY A 173 4.97 -5.40 -4.45
N SER A 174 4.15 -5.78 -5.42
CA SER A 174 4.43 -6.89 -6.33
C SER A 174 5.63 -6.61 -7.24
N TRP A 175 5.74 -5.39 -7.78
CA TRP A 175 6.90 -4.97 -8.57
C TRP A 175 8.18 -4.93 -7.74
N VAL A 176 8.13 -4.39 -6.52
CA VAL A 176 9.29 -4.35 -5.62
C VAL A 176 9.76 -5.76 -5.28
N THR A 177 8.83 -6.68 -4.96
CA THR A 177 9.18 -8.07 -4.64
C THR A 177 9.67 -8.83 -5.88
N TYR A 178 9.09 -8.58 -7.06
CA TYR A 178 9.56 -9.16 -8.31
C TYR A 178 10.98 -8.71 -8.66
N GLY A 179 11.27 -7.42 -8.51
CA GLY A 179 12.57 -6.85 -8.87
C GLY A 179 13.68 -7.16 -7.88
N LEU A 180 13.38 -7.21 -6.57
CA LEU A 180 14.40 -7.30 -5.52
C LEU A 180 14.35 -8.58 -4.69
N GLY A 181 13.30 -9.38 -4.82
CA GLY A 181 13.09 -10.56 -3.97
C GLY A 181 12.81 -10.21 -2.51
N SER A 182 13.00 -11.18 -1.63
CA SER A 182 12.84 -11.04 -0.18
C SER A 182 14.10 -11.52 0.55
N GLU A 183 14.49 -10.83 1.61
CA GLU A 183 15.57 -11.24 2.50
C GLU A 183 15.09 -12.33 3.48
N ASN A 184 13.79 -12.44 3.70
CA ASN A 184 13.19 -13.48 4.54
C ASN A 184 12.66 -14.63 3.70
N GLU A 185 13.03 -15.85 4.06
CA GLU A 185 12.59 -17.09 3.39
C GLU A 185 11.31 -17.70 4.01
N ASN A 186 10.96 -17.30 5.24
CA ASN A 186 9.89 -17.91 6.03
C ASN A 186 8.60 -17.08 6.05
N LEU A 187 8.66 -15.85 5.57
CA LEU A 187 7.53 -14.92 5.46
C LEU A 187 7.35 -14.46 4.02
N PRO A 188 6.14 -14.02 3.62
CA PRO A 188 5.95 -13.41 2.32
C PRO A 188 6.83 -12.17 2.17
N GLY A 189 7.36 -11.94 0.97
CA GLY A 189 8.09 -10.70 0.69
C GLY A 189 7.19 -9.45 0.67
N TYR A 190 5.88 -9.66 0.50
CA TYR A 190 4.85 -8.62 0.49
C TYR A 190 3.67 -9.01 1.37
N VAL A 191 3.46 -8.28 2.45
CA VAL A 191 2.37 -8.50 3.43
C VAL A 191 1.38 -7.34 3.38
N VAL A 192 0.09 -7.64 3.49
CA VAL A 192 -1.01 -6.66 3.50
C VAL A 192 -1.80 -6.79 4.80
N LEU A 193 -2.03 -5.65 5.47
CA LEU A 193 -2.77 -5.52 6.71
C LEU A 193 -3.94 -4.54 6.53
N ILE A 194 -5.15 -4.92 6.95
CA ILE A 194 -6.36 -4.10 6.81
C ILE A 194 -6.90 -3.80 8.20
N SER A 195 -6.99 -2.50 8.56
CA SER A 195 -7.32 -2.06 9.93
C SER A 195 -8.79 -2.28 10.31
N SER A 196 -9.71 -2.04 9.38
CA SER A 196 -11.16 -2.02 9.64
C SER A 196 -11.88 -3.33 9.28
N GLY A 197 -11.19 -4.26 8.65
CA GLY A 197 -11.80 -5.44 8.02
C GLY A 197 -12.51 -5.15 6.69
N VAL A 198 -12.60 -3.87 6.29
CA VAL A 198 -13.17 -3.44 5.01
C VAL A 198 -12.06 -3.41 3.97
N GLN A 199 -12.26 -4.12 2.86
CA GLN A 199 -11.31 -4.13 1.74
C GLN A 199 -11.19 -2.72 1.13
N PRO A 200 -10.02 -2.35 0.58
CA PRO A 200 -9.89 -1.12 -0.20
C PRO A 200 -10.87 -1.13 -1.39
N ASN A 201 -11.25 0.03 -1.91
CA ASN A 201 -12.22 0.13 -3.02
C ASN A 201 -11.74 -0.57 -4.30
N GLY A 202 -10.43 -0.56 -4.57
CA GLY A 202 -9.81 -1.32 -5.65
C GLY A 202 -9.76 -2.84 -5.41
N GLY A 203 -10.17 -3.29 -4.22
CA GLY A 203 -10.19 -4.68 -3.80
C GLY A 203 -8.79 -5.30 -3.79
N LYS A 204 -8.74 -6.63 -3.98
CA LYS A 204 -7.47 -7.38 -4.04
C LYS A 204 -6.57 -6.98 -5.22
N ASN A 205 -7.10 -6.28 -6.23
CA ASN A 205 -6.28 -5.78 -7.32
C ASN A 205 -5.29 -4.70 -6.87
N SER A 206 -5.58 -3.97 -5.78
CA SER A 206 -4.68 -2.97 -5.19
C SER A 206 -3.38 -3.57 -4.63
N PHE A 207 -3.33 -4.89 -4.43
CA PHE A 207 -2.13 -5.62 -3.97
C PHE A 207 -1.89 -6.94 -4.72
N GLY A 208 -2.48 -7.09 -5.89
CA GLY A 208 -2.36 -8.27 -6.75
C GLY A 208 -1.09 -8.28 -7.59
N ALA A 209 -0.72 -9.47 -8.06
CA ALA A 209 0.42 -9.66 -8.96
C ALA A 209 0.13 -9.27 -10.42
N GLY A 210 -1.14 -9.05 -10.80
CA GLY A 210 -1.51 -8.72 -12.17
C GLY A 210 -1.02 -9.79 -13.17
N PHE A 211 -0.17 -9.36 -14.10
CA PHE A 211 0.38 -10.26 -15.16
C PHE A 211 1.73 -10.90 -14.79
N ILE A 212 2.36 -10.53 -13.67
CA ILE A 212 3.56 -11.23 -13.18
C ILE A 212 3.16 -12.45 -12.33
N PRO A 213 4.08 -13.42 -12.07
CA PRO A 213 3.73 -14.61 -11.31
C PRO A 213 3.12 -14.32 -9.95
N SER A 214 2.12 -15.12 -9.57
CA SER A 214 1.31 -14.92 -8.36
C SER A 214 2.09 -15.04 -7.04
N VAL A 215 3.31 -15.59 -7.04
CA VAL A 215 4.19 -15.63 -5.87
C VAL A 215 4.59 -14.23 -5.36
N TYR A 216 4.50 -13.21 -6.20
CA TYR A 216 4.84 -11.83 -5.86
C TYR A 216 3.66 -10.99 -5.35
N GLN A 217 2.43 -11.54 -5.32
CA GLN A 217 1.27 -10.82 -4.81
C GLN A 217 1.34 -10.57 -3.30
N GLY A 218 0.63 -9.54 -2.85
CA GLY A 218 0.48 -9.26 -1.42
C GLY A 218 -0.31 -10.37 -0.72
N VAL A 219 0.24 -10.87 0.37
CA VAL A 219 -0.42 -11.85 1.25
C VAL A 219 -1.14 -11.07 2.35
N GLN A 220 -2.47 -11.13 2.33
CA GLN A 220 -3.27 -10.48 3.36
C GLN A 220 -3.17 -11.25 4.67
N CYS A 221 -2.60 -10.60 5.70
CA CYS A 221 -2.57 -11.10 7.07
C CYS A 221 -3.62 -10.36 7.91
N ARG A 222 -4.20 -11.07 8.89
CA ARG A 222 -5.22 -10.56 9.80
C ARG A 222 -4.61 -10.24 11.14
N SER A 223 -4.92 -9.09 11.69
CA SER A 223 -4.49 -8.70 13.04
C SER A 223 -5.38 -9.28 14.16
N LYS A 224 -6.44 -10.01 13.78
CA LYS A 224 -7.37 -10.68 14.71
C LYS A 224 -7.71 -12.08 14.21
N GLY A 225 -7.73 -13.06 15.12
CA GLY A 225 -7.94 -14.48 14.82
C GLY A 225 -6.72 -15.09 14.12
N ASP A 226 -6.93 -16.13 13.30
CA ASP A 226 -5.85 -16.75 12.54
C ASP A 226 -5.23 -15.72 11.59
N PRO A 227 -3.92 -15.45 11.69
CA PRO A 227 -3.25 -14.43 10.88
C PRO A 227 -3.41 -14.65 9.37
N VAL A 228 -3.34 -15.90 8.94
CA VAL A 228 -3.56 -16.31 7.55
C VAL A 228 -4.56 -17.46 7.54
N LEU A 229 -5.61 -17.35 6.71
CA LEU A 229 -6.62 -18.41 6.59
C LEU A 229 -6.01 -19.68 6.04
N TYR A 230 -6.42 -20.83 6.59
CA TYR A 230 -6.00 -22.17 6.16
C TYR A 230 -4.48 -22.42 6.31
N LEU A 231 -3.81 -21.66 7.19
CA LEU A 231 -2.39 -21.87 7.48
C LEU A 231 -2.19 -23.13 8.34
N SER A 232 -3.08 -23.39 9.28
CA SER A 232 -3.05 -24.58 10.13
C SER A 232 -3.37 -25.85 9.34
N ASP A 233 -2.78 -26.96 9.76
CA ASP A 233 -3.05 -28.27 9.18
C ASP A 233 -4.47 -28.74 9.49
N PRO A 234 -5.16 -29.40 8.54
CA PRO A 234 -6.47 -30.01 8.80
C PRO A 234 -6.38 -31.08 9.91
N LYS A 235 -7.51 -31.31 10.59
CA LYS A 235 -7.59 -32.36 11.62
C LYS A 235 -7.14 -33.72 11.04
N GLY A 236 -6.22 -34.38 11.72
CA GLY A 236 -5.65 -35.68 11.31
C GLY A 236 -4.45 -35.59 10.38
N MET A 237 -4.00 -34.37 10.02
CA MET A 237 -2.77 -34.15 9.27
C MET A 237 -1.69 -33.58 10.21
N ASP A 238 -0.61 -34.32 10.44
CA ASP A 238 0.56 -33.79 11.14
C ASP A 238 1.57 -33.16 10.15
N ARG A 239 2.57 -32.47 10.70
CA ARG A 239 3.60 -31.79 9.91
C ARG A 239 4.39 -32.73 8.99
N ASN A 240 4.61 -33.99 9.40
CA ASN A 240 5.35 -34.97 8.59
C ASN A 240 4.50 -35.46 7.41
N ILE A 241 3.22 -35.71 7.66
CA ILE A 241 2.25 -36.05 6.59
C ILE A 241 2.16 -34.89 5.60
N ARG A 242 2.04 -33.64 6.12
CA ARG A 242 2.02 -32.43 5.28
C ARG A 242 3.28 -32.30 4.43
N ARG A 243 4.48 -32.51 5.03
CA ARG A 243 5.74 -32.43 4.30
C ARG A 243 5.78 -33.46 3.16
N ARG A 244 5.47 -34.72 3.42
CA ARG A 244 5.42 -35.77 2.39
C ARG A 244 4.41 -35.47 1.28
N SER A 245 3.26 -34.90 1.63
CA SER A 245 2.27 -34.49 0.64
C SER A 245 2.80 -33.38 -0.28
N LEU A 246 3.53 -32.41 0.29
CA LEU A 246 4.14 -31.32 -0.47
C LEU A 246 5.29 -31.81 -1.35
N ASP A 247 6.08 -32.77 -0.90
CA ASP A 247 7.15 -33.39 -1.68
C ASP A 247 6.57 -34.12 -2.91
N ALA A 248 5.52 -34.92 -2.71
CA ALA A 248 4.81 -35.58 -3.81
C ALA A 248 4.19 -34.58 -4.81
N LEU A 249 3.58 -33.49 -4.32
CA LEU A 249 3.06 -32.42 -5.17
C LEU A 249 4.18 -31.70 -5.95
N LYS A 250 5.33 -31.49 -5.33
CA LYS A 250 6.50 -30.90 -5.97
C LYS A 250 6.97 -31.76 -7.14
N ASP A 251 7.10 -33.09 -6.94
CA ASP A 251 7.52 -34.01 -7.97
C ASP A 251 6.54 -34.05 -9.15
N LEU A 252 5.23 -34.07 -8.88
CA LEU A 252 4.18 -33.98 -9.90
C LEU A 252 4.25 -32.67 -10.68
N ASN A 253 4.39 -31.54 -9.98
CA ASN A 253 4.49 -30.23 -10.61
C ASN A 253 5.79 -30.08 -11.43
N GLN A 254 6.92 -30.64 -10.99
CA GLN A 254 8.16 -30.63 -11.75
C GLN A 254 8.03 -31.44 -13.04
N LYS A 255 7.35 -32.59 -13.00
CA LYS A 255 7.03 -33.36 -14.20
C LYS A 255 6.14 -32.57 -15.15
N ALA A 256 5.06 -31.98 -14.64
CA ALA A 256 4.18 -31.12 -15.44
C ALA A 256 4.92 -29.90 -16.03
N ALA A 257 5.87 -29.29 -15.30
CA ALA A 257 6.68 -28.20 -15.81
C ALA A 257 7.58 -28.62 -16.97
N LYS A 258 8.12 -29.85 -16.95
CA LYS A 258 8.90 -30.39 -18.08
C LYS A 258 8.02 -30.69 -19.28
N ASP A 259 6.83 -31.26 -19.05
CA ASP A 259 5.93 -31.66 -20.13
C ASP A 259 5.23 -30.48 -20.83
N PHE A 260 4.87 -29.44 -20.07
CA PHE A 260 4.05 -28.31 -20.55
C PHE A 260 4.78 -26.96 -20.57
N GLY A 261 5.89 -26.83 -19.85
CA GLY A 261 6.70 -25.60 -19.81
C GLY A 261 5.99 -24.38 -19.23
N HIS A 262 4.91 -24.55 -18.44
CA HIS A 262 4.12 -23.44 -17.95
C HIS A 262 4.77 -22.81 -16.70
N PRO A 263 5.13 -21.50 -16.71
CA PRO A 263 5.85 -20.83 -15.61
C PRO A 263 5.13 -20.90 -14.26
N GLU A 264 3.80 -20.83 -14.24
CA GLU A 264 2.98 -20.91 -13.02
C GLU A 264 3.11 -22.24 -12.27
N THR A 265 3.50 -23.32 -12.95
CA THR A 265 3.73 -24.61 -12.29
C THR A 265 4.89 -24.52 -11.28
N LEU A 266 5.99 -23.84 -11.65
CA LEU A 266 7.12 -23.61 -10.76
C LEU A 266 6.77 -22.62 -9.64
N THR A 267 5.97 -21.60 -9.95
CA THR A 267 5.43 -20.65 -8.99
C THR A 267 4.60 -21.34 -7.90
N ARG A 268 3.77 -22.32 -8.25
CA ARG A 268 2.98 -23.11 -7.29
C ARG A 268 3.86 -23.89 -6.32
N ILE A 269 4.95 -24.48 -6.79
CA ILE A 269 5.91 -25.15 -5.90
C ILE A 269 6.44 -24.17 -4.85
N ALA A 270 6.89 -23.00 -5.29
CA ALA A 270 7.41 -21.97 -4.39
C ALA A 270 6.35 -21.47 -3.38
N GLN A 271 5.10 -21.32 -3.81
CA GLN A 271 3.98 -20.93 -2.93
C GLN A 271 3.68 -21.98 -1.87
N TYR A 272 3.65 -23.26 -2.23
CA TYR A 272 3.41 -24.34 -1.25
C TYR A 272 4.55 -24.43 -0.22
N GLU A 273 5.79 -24.29 -0.66
CA GLU A 273 6.96 -24.28 0.23
C GLU A 273 6.94 -23.09 1.18
N LEU A 274 6.59 -21.89 0.65
CA LEU A 274 6.43 -20.70 1.48
C LEU A 274 5.29 -20.89 2.50
N ALA A 275 4.12 -21.37 2.08
CA ALA A 275 2.98 -21.61 2.98
C ALA A 275 3.35 -22.58 4.11
N PHE A 276 4.14 -23.62 3.84
CA PHE A 276 4.61 -24.57 4.85
C PHE A 276 5.54 -23.91 5.88
N ARG A 277 6.47 -23.05 5.42
CA ARG A 277 7.36 -22.31 6.34
C ARG A 277 6.60 -21.28 7.16
N MET A 278 5.61 -20.61 6.55
CA MET A 278 4.74 -19.63 7.22
C MET A 278 3.96 -20.18 8.41
N GLN A 279 3.64 -21.49 8.43
CA GLN A 279 2.92 -22.13 9.54
C GLN A 279 3.59 -21.90 10.90
N MET A 280 4.90 -21.77 10.93
CA MET A 280 5.66 -21.52 12.17
C MET A 280 5.96 -20.03 12.36
N ALA A 281 6.40 -19.35 11.31
CA ALA A 281 6.90 -17.99 11.41
C ALA A 281 5.77 -16.94 11.57
N VAL A 282 4.64 -17.12 10.88
CA VAL A 282 3.56 -16.13 10.92
C VAL A 282 2.91 -16.02 12.30
N PRO A 283 2.51 -17.10 12.99
CA PRO A 283 1.91 -16.98 14.32
C PRO A 283 2.83 -16.27 15.32
N GLU A 284 4.15 -16.50 15.25
CA GLU A 284 5.12 -15.88 16.13
C GLU A 284 5.24 -14.37 15.90
N VAL A 285 5.38 -13.95 14.64
CA VAL A 285 5.53 -12.54 14.29
C VAL A 285 4.25 -11.75 14.50
N MET A 286 3.09 -12.36 14.25
CA MET A 286 1.78 -11.72 14.37
C MET A 286 1.25 -11.64 15.81
N ASP A 287 1.87 -12.34 16.76
CA ASP A 287 1.49 -12.28 18.17
C ASP A 287 2.10 -11.06 18.88
N ILE A 288 1.34 -9.95 18.88
CA ILE A 288 1.76 -8.72 19.57
C ILE A 288 1.56 -8.78 21.10
N SER A 289 0.96 -9.83 21.65
CA SER A 289 0.80 -9.97 23.10
C SER A 289 2.13 -10.14 23.85
N LYS A 290 3.17 -10.50 23.11
CA LYS A 290 4.55 -10.65 23.62
C LYS A 290 5.32 -9.32 23.71
N GLU A 291 4.76 -8.24 23.21
CA GLU A 291 5.36 -6.90 23.29
C GLU A 291 5.27 -6.34 24.72
N SER A 292 6.21 -5.47 25.08
CA SER A 292 6.20 -4.81 26.39
C SER A 292 4.97 -3.91 26.54
N ALA A 293 4.49 -3.73 27.79
CA ALA A 293 3.40 -2.82 28.08
C ALA A 293 3.74 -1.39 27.59
N LYS A 294 4.99 -0.95 27.71
CA LYS A 294 5.46 0.35 27.20
C LYS A 294 5.30 0.45 25.68
N THR A 295 5.66 -0.61 24.93
CA THR A 295 5.49 -0.65 23.46
C THR A 295 4.01 -0.61 23.08
N LEU A 296 3.19 -1.45 23.70
CA LEU A 296 1.74 -1.48 23.44
C LEU A 296 1.09 -0.12 23.70
N GLU A 297 1.47 0.55 24.79
CA GLU A 297 0.97 1.88 25.14
C GLU A 297 1.42 2.96 24.14
N ALA A 298 2.70 2.94 23.73
CA ALA A 298 3.26 3.88 22.76
C ALA A 298 2.47 3.87 21.44
N TYR A 299 2.17 2.68 20.92
CA TYR A 299 1.34 2.53 19.72
C TYR A 299 -0.16 2.72 19.98
N GLY A 300 -0.63 2.61 21.23
CA GLY A 300 -2.05 2.45 21.55
C GLY A 300 -2.60 1.10 21.06
N ALA A 301 -1.74 0.10 20.93
CA ALA A 301 -2.07 -1.24 20.43
C ALA A 301 -2.74 -2.08 21.52
N LYS A 302 -3.71 -2.92 21.10
CA LYS A 302 -4.44 -3.83 21.99
C LYS A 302 -4.45 -5.23 21.37
N PRO A 303 -3.75 -6.22 21.96
CA PRO A 303 -3.76 -7.58 21.47
C PRO A 303 -5.18 -8.12 21.25
N GLY A 304 -5.36 -8.88 20.16
CA GLY A 304 -6.67 -9.46 19.79
C GLY A 304 -7.64 -8.50 19.09
N GLY A 305 -7.30 -7.22 18.94
CA GLY A 305 -8.07 -6.23 18.19
C GLY A 305 -7.64 -6.09 16.74
N ALA A 306 -8.52 -5.55 15.89
CA ALA A 306 -8.17 -5.11 14.54
C ALA A 306 -8.16 -3.58 14.52
N SER A 307 -6.99 -2.96 14.40
CA SER A 307 -6.83 -1.50 14.42
C SER A 307 -5.58 -1.08 13.63
N LEU A 308 -5.52 0.19 13.24
CA LEU A 308 -4.31 0.73 12.63
C LEU A 308 -3.12 0.67 13.61
N ALA A 309 -3.37 0.87 14.92
CA ALA A 309 -2.36 0.77 15.95
C ALA A 309 -1.69 -0.62 15.98
N ASN A 310 -2.50 -1.68 15.98
CA ASN A 310 -1.99 -3.05 15.90
C ASN A 310 -1.25 -3.30 14.58
N ASN A 311 -1.77 -2.78 13.46
CA ASN A 311 -1.15 -2.95 12.14
C ASN A 311 0.18 -2.20 12.03
N CYS A 312 0.32 -1.00 12.62
CA CYS A 312 1.60 -0.29 12.69
C CYS A 312 2.64 -1.07 13.50
N LEU A 313 2.25 -1.63 14.65
CA LEU A 313 3.13 -2.49 15.45
C LEU A 313 3.51 -3.77 14.71
N LEU A 314 2.57 -4.40 14.03
CA LEU A 314 2.83 -5.57 13.17
C LEU A 314 3.75 -5.21 11.99
N ALA A 315 3.59 -4.04 11.37
CA ALA A 315 4.48 -3.59 10.30
C ALA A 315 5.94 -3.47 10.78
N ARG A 316 6.16 -2.92 11.96
CA ARG A 316 7.49 -2.88 12.57
C ARG A 316 8.06 -4.30 12.76
N ARG A 317 7.29 -5.23 13.34
CA ARG A 317 7.71 -6.62 13.57
C ARG A 317 8.04 -7.35 12.27
N LEU A 318 7.19 -7.19 11.26
CA LEU A 318 7.42 -7.77 9.92
C LEU A 318 8.68 -7.19 9.27
N THR A 319 8.91 -5.88 9.42
CA THR A 319 10.11 -5.20 8.92
C THR A 319 11.37 -5.72 9.61
N GLU A 320 11.35 -5.93 10.93
CA GLU A 320 12.45 -6.57 11.69
C GLU A 320 12.77 -7.97 11.19
N GLN A 321 11.77 -8.72 10.76
CA GLN A 321 11.94 -10.05 10.20
C GLN A 321 12.33 -10.04 8.70
N GLY A 322 12.63 -8.87 8.13
CA GLY A 322 13.10 -8.76 6.75
C GLY A 322 12.02 -8.83 5.68
N VAL A 323 10.74 -8.64 6.03
CA VAL A 323 9.69 -8.50 5.02
C VAL A 323 9.95 -7.23 4.19
N ARG A 324 9.99 -7.39 2.85
CA ARG A 324 10.39 -6.34 1.92
C ARG A 324 9.37 -5.23 1.80
N PHE A 325 8.08 -5.58 1.75
CA PHE A 325 6.99 -4.63 1.56
C PHE A 325 5.83 -4.94 2.50
N VAL A 326 5.45 -3.98 3.33
CA VAL A 326 4.28 -4.08 4.22
C VAL A 326 3.30 -2.98 3.84
N GLN A 327 2.10 -3.35 3.41
CA GLN A 327 1.06 -2.41 3.03
C GLN A 327 -0.08 -2.45 4.03
N LEU A 328 -0.44 -1.27 4.54
CA LEU A 328 -1.56 -1.07 5.44
C LEU A 328 -2.67 -0.34 4.71
N PHE A 329 -3.91 -0.80 4.88
CA PHE A 329 -5.11 -0.07 4.46
C PHE A 329 -5.91 0.32 5.69
N ASP A 330 -6.19 1.61 5.81
CA ASP A 330 -7.01 2.17 6.89
C ASP A 330 -8.19 2.94 6.31
N TRP A 331 -9.38 2.42 6.49
CA TRP A 331 -10.63 2.96 5.95
C TRP A 331 -11.19 4.10 6.77
N GLY A 332 -12.02 4.97 6.15
CA GLY A 332 -12.81 5.99 6.83
C GLY A 332 -12.22 7.38 6.76
N TRP A 333 -11.56 7.70 5.63
CA TRP A 333 -10.98 9.02 5.37
C TRP A 333 -11.80 9.88 4.40
N ASP A 334 -13.02 9.44 4.07
CA ASP A 334 -13.92 10.09 3.11
C ASP A 334 -14.83 11.12 3.78
N PHE A 335 -14.32 12.35 3.96
CA PHE A 335 -14.95 13.41 4.75
C PHE A 335 -15.85 14.31 3.89
N HIS A 336 -17.08 13.86 3.60
CA HIS A 336 -18.09 14.59 2.85
C HIS A 336 -18.97 15.53 3.70
N GLY A 337 -18.95 15.40 5.03
CA GLY A 337 -19.83 16.17 5.91
C GLY A 337 -21.29 15.71 5.87
N THR A 338 -21.55 14.46 5.55
CA THR A 338 -22.89 13.87 5.54
C THR A 338 -23.47 13.71 6.93
N ASN A 339 -22.61 13.55 7.92
CA ASN A 339 -22.94 13.34 9.32
C ASN A 339 -21.79 13.79 10.23
N PRO A 340 -21.96 13.86 11.56
CA PRO A 340 -20.93 14.33 12.48
C PRO A 340 -19.62 13.53 12.47
N SER A 341 -19.64 12.24 12.10
CA SER A 341 -18.41 11.43 12.00
C SER A 341 -17.57 11.76 10.76
N GLU A 342 -18.17 12.39 9.76
CA GLU A 342 -17.51 12.88 8.55
C GLU A 342 -17.30 14.40 8.56
N ASP A 343 -17.55 15.08 9.68
CA ASP A 343 -17.28 16.53 9.83
C ASP A 343 -15.77 16.76 10.04
N ILE A 344 -15.21 17.64 9.23
CA ILE A 344 -13.79 18.04 9.28
C ILE A 344 -13.38 18.61 10.66
N ARG A 345 -14.31 19.11 11.45
CA ARG A 345 -14.03 19.62 12.81
C ARG A 345 -13.87 18.46 13.81
N GLY A 346 -14.97 17.77 14.13
CA GLY A 346 -14.99 16.72 15.15
C GLY A 346 -14.63 15.34 14.63
N GLY A 347 -15.24 14.94 13.52
CA GLY A 347 -15.02 13.64 12.89
C GLY A 347 -13.54 13.43 12.49
N LEU A 348 -12.93 14.43 11.84
CA LEU A 348 -11.52 14.37 11.47
C LEU A 348 -10.61 14.28 12.71
N THR A 349 -10.89 15.01 13.80
CA THR A 349 -10.13 14.90 15.06
C THR A 349 -10.13 13.47 15.58
N ASN A 350 -11.30 12.85 15.65
CA ASN A 350 -11.44 11.47 16.14
C ASN A 350 -10.71 10.47 15.23
N LYS A 351 -10.79 10.67 13.91
CA LYS A 351 -10.11 9.79 12.95
C LYS A 351 -8.60 9.97 13.01
N CYS A 352 -8.10 11.20 13.07
CA CYS A 352 -6.67 11.49 13.24
C CYS A 352 -6.11 10.88 14.52
N ALA A 353 -6.84 10.93 15.63
CA ALA A 353 -6.40 10.31 16.90
C ALA A 353 -6.13 8.80 16.76
N THR A 354 -6.80 8.09 15.83
CA THR A 354 -6.55 6.68 15.56
C THR A 354 -5.33 6.43 14.67
N MET A 355 -4.80 7.46 14.01
CA MET A 355 -3.70 7.37 13.05
C MET A 355 -2.42 8.03 13.55
N ASP A 356 -2.53 9.20 14.12
CA ASP A 356 -1.43 10.08 14.52
C ASP A 356 -0.47 9.41 15.51
N LYS A 357 -1.00 8.93 16.64
CA LYS A 357 -0.21 8.25 17.67
C LYS A 357 0.50 6.97 17.16
N PRO A 358 -0.18 6.01 16.53
CA PRO A 358 0.48 4.77 16.12
C PRO A 358 1.51 4.95 15.00
N ILE A 359 1.31 5.90 14.08
CA ILE A 359 2.30 6.15 13.04
C ILE A 359 3.52 6.86 13.61
N ALA A 360 3.32 7.83 14.53
CA ALA A 360 4.43 8.47 15.23
C ALA A 360 5.23 7.45 16.06
N ALA A 361 4.55 6.54 16.74
CA ALA A 361 5.20 5.44 17.45
C ALA A 361 6.00 4.53 16.53
N LEU A 362 5.46 4.19 15.36
CA LEU A 362 6.15 3.39 14.34
C LEU A 362 7.46 4.06 13.90
N ILE A 363 7.43 5.34 13.58
CA ILE A 363 8.63 6.10 13.15
C ILE A 363 9.68 6.09 14.25
N ASN A 364 9.28 6.40 15.50
CA ASN A 364 10.19 6.44 16.63
C ASN A 364 10.78 5.04 16.95
N ASP A 365 9.96 3.99 16.95
CA ASP A 365 10.40 2.62 17.22
C ASP A 365 11.39 2.13 16.14
N LEU A 366 11.16 2.46 14.86
CA LEU A 366 12.11 2.18 13.78
C LEU A 366 13.44 2.95 13.96
N LYS A 367 13.39 4.20 14.44
CA LYS A 367 14.60 4.99 14.78
C LYS A 367 15.37 4.36 15.94
N GLU A 368 14.70 4.02 17.03
CA GLU A 368 15.30 3.39 18.21
C GLU A 368 15.96 2.04 17.87
N ARG A 369 15.45 1.32 16.86
CA ARG A 369 15.99 0.03 16.41
C ARG A 369 17.01 0.13 15.28
N GLY A 370 17.33 1.34 14.82
CA GLY A 370 18.26 1.56 13.70
C GLY A 370 17.72 1.06 12.34
N LEU A 371 16.41 0.93 12.20
CA LEU A 371 15.76 0.45 10.97
C LEU A 371 15.23 1.60 10.10
N PHE A 372 15.12 2.80 10.64
CA PHE A 372 14.49 3.95 9.99
C PHE A 372 15.17 4.34 8.67
N ASP A 373 16.50 4.42 8.66
CA ASP A 373 17.26 4.84 7.48
C ASP A 373 17.17 3.84 6.30
N GLU A 374 16.82 2.59 6.59
CA GLU A 374 16.67 1.53 5.59
C GLU A 374 15.20 1.17 5.30
N THR A 375 14.23 1.86 5.93
CA THR A 375 12.80 1.62 5.77
C THR A 375 12.11 2.87 5.24
N LEU A 376 11.62 2.84 4.00
CA LEU A 376 10.80 3.91 3.45
C LEU A 376 9.36 3.77 3.94
N ILE A 377 8.88 4.79 4.64
CA ILE A 377 7.49 4.89 5.06
C ILE A 377 6.78 5.85 4.11
N ILE A 378 5.62 5.43 3.57
CA ILE A 378 4.77 6.21 2.67
C ILE A 378 3.40 6.32 3.30
N ILE A 379 2.86 7.54 3.42
CA ILE A 379 1.55 7.80 4.03
C ILE A 379 0.75 8.68 3.09
N GLY A 380 -0.47 8.29 2.72
CA GLY A 380 -1.35 9.11 1.89
C GLY A 380 -2.57 8.37 1.40
N GLY A 381 -3.39 9.05 0.62
CA GLY A 381 -4.58 8.52 -0.01
C GLY A 381 -4.46 8.50 -1.53
N GLU A 382 -5.60 8.32 -2.21
CA GLU A 382 -5.67 8.11 -3.65
C GLU A 382 -5.88 9.39 -4.47
N PHE A 383 -6.37 10.48 -3.83
CA PHE A 383 -6.54 11.81 -4.45
C PHE A 383 -6.64 12.90 -3.37
N GLY A 384 -6.96 14.12 -3.74
CA GLY A 384 -7.15 15.25 -2.83
C GLY A 384 -8.61 15.57 -2.52
N ARG A 385 -8.79 16.68 -1.82
CA ARG A 385 -10.11 17.22 -1.45
C ARG A 385 -10.24 18.66 -1.88
N THR A 386 -11.46 19.03 -2.32
CA THR A 386 -11.74 20.36 -2.85
C THR A 386 -11.48 21.49 -1.87
N PRO A 387 -11.01 22.67 -2.34
CA PRO A 387 -10.91 23.89 -1.52
C PRO A 387 -12.28 24.57 -1.29
N PHE A 388 -13.36 23.91 -1.57
CA PHE A 388 -14.72 24.38 -1.30
C PHE A 388 -15.54 23.31 -0.59
N ARG A 389 -16.63 23.76 0.03
CA ARG A 389 -17.59 22.89 0.72
C ARG A 389 -18.36 22.08 -0.31
N GLU A 390 -18.48 20.80 -0.05
CA GLU A 390 -19.33 19.94 -0.86
C GLU A 390 -20.81 20.34 -0.71
N GLY A 391 -21.51 20.48 -1.83
CA GLY A 391 -22.87 21.02 -1.85
C GLY A 391 -23.99 19.97 -1.87
N ARG A 392 -23.68 18.71 -2.23
CA ARG A 392 -24.71 17.69 -2.47
C ARG A 392 -24.98 16.80 -1.25
N THR A 393 -23.95 16.31 -0.60
CA THR A 393 -24.07 15.37 0.51
C THR A 393 -23.83 16.02 1.88
N SER A 394 -23.04 17.11 1.93
CA SER A 394 -22.85 17.89 3.14
C SER A 394 -24.18 18.47 3.64
N ARG A 395 -24.58 18.11 4.85
CA ARG A 395 -25.89 18.49 5.41
C ARG A 395 -25.75 19.38 6.63
N GLY A 396 -26.61 20.38 6.69
CA GLY A 396 -26.72 21.27 7.86
C GLY A 396 -25.41 21.98 8.19
N LYS A 397 -24.94 21.83 9.42
CA LYS A 397 -23.74 22.47 9.95
C LYS A 397 -22.44 21.70 9.70
N ASP A 398 -22.52 20.43 9.27
CA ASP A 398 -21.36 19.58 9.12
C ASP A 398 -20.55 19.99 7.88
N LEU A 399 -19.23 20.01 7.99
CA LEU A 399 -18.30 20.46 6.96
C LEU A 399 -17.63 19.28 6.29
N GLY A 400 -17.67 19.25 4.96
CA GLY A 400 -17.00 18.24 4.15
C GLY A 400 -16.52 18.78 2.83
N ARG A 401 -15.62 18.06 2.20
CA ARG A 401 -14.99 18.38 0.91
C ARG A 401 -15.26 17.28 -0.09
N ASP A 402 -15.49 17.68 -1.35
CA ASP A 402 -15.63 16.75 -2.47
C ASP A 402 -14.28 16.18 -2.90
N HIS A 403 -14.30 15.13 -3.71
CA HIS A 403 -13.12 14.52 -4.33
C HIS A 403 -12.43 15.52 -5.28
N PHE A 404 -11.10 15.55 -5.21
CA PHE A 404 -10.34 16.50 -6.02
C PHE A 404 -9.03 15.91 -6.54
N PRO A 405 -8.91 15.63 -7.85
CA PRO A 405 -7.73 14.98 -8.42
C PRO A 405 -6.54 15.92 -8.64
N ASN A 406 -6.77 17.25 -8.72
CA ASN A 406 -5.76 18.20 -9.21
C ASN A 406 -4.67 18.53 -8.18
N ALA A 407 -4.91 18.26 -6.91
CA ALA A 407 -3.94 18.53 -5.86
C ALA A 407 -4.18 17.64 -4.63
N TYR A 408 -3.13 16.95 -4.14
CA TYR A 408 -3.15 16.27 -2.86
C TYR A 408 -1.74 16.12 -2.27
N SER A 409 -1.68 15.68 -1.03
CA SER A 409 -0.41 15.51 -0.33
C SER A 409 -0.14 14.06 0.01
N MET A 410 1.13 13.67 -0.11
CA MET A 410 1.67 12.44 0.44
C MET A 410 2.83 12.75 1.38
N VAL A 411 3.06 11.88 2.36
CA VAL A 411 4.14 12.05 3.33
C VAL A 411 5.08 10.87 3.23
N LEU A 412 6.38 11.15 3.16
CA LEU A 412 7.45 10.16 3.19
C LEU A 412 8.26 10.34 4.47
N ALA A 413 8.79 9.21 5.00
CA ALA A 413 9.75 9.24 6.10
C ALA A 413 10.76 8.09 5.96
N GLY A 414 11.97 8.27 6.43
CA GLY A 414 13.02 7.25 6.39
C GLY A 414 13.45 6.80 5.00
N GLY A 415 14.20 5.71 4.89
CA GLY A 415 14.58 5.07 3.63
C GLY A 415 15.34 5.97 2.66
N GLY A 416 15.91 7.09 3.13
CA GLY A 416 16.61 8.09 2.32
C GLY A 416 15.72 9.22 1.80
N ALA A 417 14.44 9.30 2.21
CA ALA A 417 13.64 10.50 2.03
C ALA A 417 14.30 11.69 2.78
N ARG A 418 14.22 12.88 2.17
CA ARG A 418 14.78 14.10 2.79
C ARG A 418 13.82 14.60 3.88
N GLY A 419 14.17 14.39 5.14
CA GLY A 419 13.39 14.90 6.27
C GLY A 419 13.46 16.43 6.39
N GLY A 420 12.48 17.00 7.11
CA GLY A 420 12.35 18.45 7.31
C GLY A 420 12.07 19.24 6.03
N TYR A 421 11.44 18.60 5.02
CA TYR A 421 11.29 19.17 3.69
C TYR A 421 9.86 19.06 3.16
N SER A 422 9.33 20.17 2.65
CA SER A 422 8.10 20.19 1.87
C SER A 422 8.44 20.30 0.39
N HIS A 423 7.99 19.34 -0.42
CA HIS A 423 8.22 19.27 -1.86
C HIS A 423 7.01 19.75 -2.64
N GLY A 424 7.23 20.70 -3.54
CA GLY A 424 6.17 21.30 -4.34
C GLY A 424 5.22 22.15 -3.48
N GLU A 425 4.31 22.79 -4.16
CA GLU A 425 3.28 23.62 -3.55
C GLU A 425 2.02 23.61 -4.42
N THR A 426 0.91 24.03 -3.87
CA THR A 426 -0.32 24.32 -4.60
C THR A 426 -0.57 25.81 -4.61
N ASP A 427 -1.44 26.29 -5.51
CA ASP A 427 -1.81 27.70 -5.57
C ASP A 427 -2.39 28.22 -4.22
N GLU A 428 -2.60 29.54 -4.11
CA GLU A 428 -3.02 30.20 -2.87
C GLU A 428 -4.35 29.68 -2.27
N LEU A 429 -5.18 29.05 -3.09
CA LEU A 429 -6.45 28.46 -2.69
C LEU A 429 -6.43 26.94 -2.64
N GLY A 430 -5.40 26.28 -3.20
CA GLY A 430 -5.28 24.83 -3.24
C GLY A 430 -6.04 24.16 -4.39
N PHE A 431 -6.22 24.82 -5.52
CA PHE A 431 -6.89 24.28 -6.70
C PHE A 431 -5.96 23.56 -7.68
N SER A 432 -4.71 23.94 -7.72
CA SER A 432 -3.73 23.39 -8.67
C SER A 432 -2.33 23.33 -8.09
N VAL A 433 -1.53 22.46 -8.64
CA VAL A 433 -0.09 22.32 -8.39
C VAL A 433 0.66 23.29 -9.29
#